data_825405efbffc06504778878bb5dc47b2
#
_entry.id   825405efbffc06504778878bb5dc47b2
#
_cell.length_a   1.000
_cell.length_b   1.000
_cell.length_c   1.000
_cell.angle_alpha   90.00
_cell.angle_beta   90.00
_cell.angle_gamma   90.00
#
_symmetry.space_group_name_H-M   'P 1'
#
loop_
_entity.id
_entity.type
_entity.pdbx_description
1 polymer ?
#
loop_
_entity_poly.entity_id
_entity_poly.type
_entity_poly.pdbx_seq_one_letter_code
_entity_poly.pdbx_strand_id
1 'polypeptide(L)'
;MGIETLNLRKNVWWMCVMLWAFLFSSCSTEDDITSSSDEYLSLTFTKTLSRVDLSQEGAGSFSEGDCIGLYVACEGNVSYRELTLTDGEWYPRLKRSEFGKGRLTLSAHYPVLSESSRISPESSSFSVASVQSGTGKDASDLLFAQTVLEEGSYRSALMFNHVLHRLKIQLQNDAEDVEVFVRSKVDGKVNLLTGETSVSTDEYQWITPWKNSDGNWEAVIYPQETAPYREGEGLLKIVAQGKESFFKAPDNASDGTVLSDFESGKQVTIRLSLKEGDVQWANKKVWVYGITSPDEKDWKLLYPGLFTSTALVWKKEYGWYDCNKLNPTANPDGVPDGYMCWAATASNMLQWWIDQNKRYIDMYGDKYTGPDYTYPSGKKQESNIFQCFLDAFPNEAGKGDEGANWFIHGIAPSYPHNKPLNPAGYFKDVFPEGVRLGTNVGGLSKERFNEVIKDALSTKKAIGLSVGPIREGHVITMWGAEFDENGDVSHIYVADNNDRDTYEFFKGVGCFKYPISYEKYPEGATYTCYKEGYIPYDRPIVINRLVFLDSGEKYWKQYLGIE
;
A
#
# COMPACT_ATOMS: atom_id res chain seq x y z
N MET A 1 14.79 34.92 -38.01
CA MET A 1 16.18 34.55 -38.25
C MET A 1 16.53 33.50 -37.21
N GLY A 2 16.66 32.23 -37.41
CA GLY A 2 17.02 31.39 -38.49
C GLY A 2 17.14 30.04 -37.77
N ILE A 3 16.33 29.11 -38.20
CA ILE A 3 16.22 27.75 -37.64
C ILE A 3 17.31 26.92 -38.32
N GLU A 4 18.14 26.24 -37.56
CA GLU A 4 18.92 25.09 -38.09
C GLU A 4 18.56 23.82 -37.30
N THR A 5 17.83 22.99 -38.00
CA THR A 5 17.55 21.61 -37.65
C THR A 5 18.72 20.74 -38.11
N LEU A 6 19.42 20.09 -37.21
CA LEU A 6 20.40 19.08 -37.54
C LEU A 6 19.78 17.67 -37.56
N ASN A 7 19.80 17.10 -38.77
CA ASN A 7 19.45 15.72 -39.07
C ASN A 7 20.38 14.69 -38.40
N LEU A 8 19.85 13.86 -37.51
CA LEU A 8 20.53 12.67 -36.99
C LEU A 8 19.70 11.42 -37.33
N ARG A 9 19.62 11.12 -38.63
CA ARG A 9 19.13 9.81 -39.11
C ARG A 9 20.07 9.35 -40.22
N LYS A 10 21.09 8.52 -39.88
CA LYS A 10 21.80 7.62 -40.77
C LYS A 10 23.06 7.07 -40.09
N ASN A 11 22.95 6.22 -39.05
CA ASN A 11 24.10 5.39 -38.61
C ASN A 11 23.68 4.21 -37.70
N VAL A 12 22.41 3.78 -37.72
CA VAL A 12 21.97 2.62 -36.92
C VAL A 12 21.81 1.32 -37.75
N TRP A 13 22.01 1.36 -39.06
CA TRP A 13 21.74 0.23 -39.93
C TRP A 13 22.97 -0.64 -40.27
N TRP A 14 24.15 -0.33 -39.77
CA TRP A 14 25.38 -1.09 -40.05
C TRP A 14 25.90 -1.95 -38.90
N MET A 15 25.30 -1.88 -37.71
CA MET A 15 25.70 -2.71 -36.57
C MET A 15 24.90 -4.01 -36.38
N CYS A 16 23.81 -4.21 -37.06
CA CYS A 16 23.00 -5.44 -36.95
C CYS A 16 23.35 -6.55 -37.95
N VAL A 17 24.30 -6.32 -38.87
CA VAL A 17 24.67 -7.32 -39.90
C VAL A 17 25.97 -8.08 -39.59
N MET A 18 26.73 -7.66 -38.55
CA MET A 18 28.02 -8.31 -38.20
C MET A 18 27.92 -9.31 -37.04
N LEU A 19 26.75 -9.58 -36.47
CA LEU A 19 26.60 -10.53 -35.33
C LEU A 19 26.00 -11.89 -35.74
N TRP A 20 25.88 -12.19 -37.05
CA TRP A 20 25.31 -13.46 -37.55
C TRP A 20 26.33 -14.37 -38.24
N ALA A 21 27.64 -14.13 -38.10
CA ALA A 21 28.69 -14.87 -38.79
C ALA A 21 29.63 -15.70 -37.91
N PHE A 22 29.31 -15.95 -36.60
CA PHE A 22 30.20 -16.73 -35.72
C PHE A 22 29.50 -17.88 -34.97
N LEU A 23 28.64 -18.62 -35.63
CA LEU A 23 28.13 -19.88 -35.06
C LEU A 23 28.00 -20.99 -36.09
N PHE A 24 29.05 -21.30 -36.86
CA PHE A 24 29.18 -22.60 -37.50
C PHE A 24 30.67 -22.89 -37.73
N SER A 25 31.32 -23.38 -36.67
CA SER A 25 32.56 -24.15 -36.81
C SER A 25 32.65 -25.09 -35.60
N SER A 26 31.93 -26.20 -35.69
CA SER A 26 32.20 -27.37 -34.86
C SER A 26 32.71 -28.49 -35.77
N CYS A 27 33.97 -28.79 -35.60
CA CYS A 27 34.62 -29.96 -36.16
C CYS A 27 33.90 -31.25 -35.82
N SER A 28 33.60 -32.02 -36.79
CA SER A 28 33.29 -33.44 -36.70
C SER A 28 34.59 -34.20 -36.36
N THR A 29 34.65 -34.85 -35.23
CA THR A 29 35.41 -36.07 -35.05
C THR A 29 34.41 -37.21 -34.98
N GLU A 30 34.37 -37.97 -36.07
CA GLU A 30 33.78 -39.31 -36.04
C GLU A 30 34.61 -40.17 -35.12
N ASP A 31 34.04 -40.46 -33.94
CA ASP A 31 34.41 -41.68 -33.20
C ASP A 31 33.18 -42.58 -33.16
N ASP A 32 33.25 -43.64 -33.94
CA ASP A 32 32.37 -44.81 -33.89
C ASP A 32 32.35 -45.40 -32.48
N ILE A 33 31.36 -44.99 -31.68
CA ILE A 33 30.88 -45.75 -30.54
C ILE A 33 29.44 -46.12 -30.80
N THR A 34 29.21 -47.24 -31.44
CA THR A 34 27.95 -47.96 -31.38
C THR A 34 27.65 -48.34 -29.96
N SER A 35 27.04 -47.44 -29.20
CA SER A 35 26.55 -47.70 -27.85
C SER A 35 25.02 -47.53 -27.84
N SER A 36 24.38 -48.46 -27.21
CA SER A 36 22.96 -48.66 -26.89
C SER A 36 22.14 -47.41 -26.43
N SER A 37 22.55 -46.19 -26.74
CA SER A 37 21.91 -44.95 -26.34
C SER A 37 20.71 -44.53 -27.25
N ASP A 38 20.64 -45.06 -28.45
CA ASP A 38 19.60 -44.68 -29.44
C ASP A 38 18.28 -45.43 -29.24
N GLU A 39 18.14 -46.25 -28.23
CA GLU A 39 16.93 -46.98 -27.89
C GLU A 39 15.97 -46.14 -26.99
N TYR A 40 16.53 -45.24 -26.14
CA TYR A 40 15.77 -44.47 -25.19
C TYR A 40 15.57 -43.01 -25.64
N LEU A 41 14.40 -42.44 -25.30
CA LEU A 41 14.12 -41.02 -25.48
C LEU A 41 14.95 -40.21 -24.50
N SER A 42 15.64 -39.18 -25.00
CA SER A 42 16.32 -38.16 -24.21
C SER A 42 15.44 -36.92 -24.17
N LEU A 43 14.65 -36.79 -23.11
CA LEU A 43 13.71 -35.70 -22.92
C LEU A 43 14.23 -34.71 -21.87
N THR A 44 14.21 -33.43 -22.20
CA THR A 44 14.56 -32.34 -21.28
C THR A 44 13.30 -31.55 -20.96
N PHE A 45 13.07 -31.26 -19.68
CA PHE A 45 11.90 -30.50 -19.23
C PHE A 45 12.37 -29.26 -18.50
N THR A 46 11.80 -28.10 -18.88
CA THR A 46 12.08 -26.79 -18.26
C THR A 46 10.76 -26.08 -17.97
N LYS A 47 10.74 -25.22 -16.96
CA LYS A 47 9.59 -24.35 -16.63
C LYS A 47 9.86 -22.94 -17.13
N THR A 48 8.88 -22.27 -17.74
CA THR A 48 8.99 -20.83 -17.94
C THR A 48 8.88 -20.14 -16.58
N LEU A 49 9.81 -19.22 -16.30
CA LEU A 49 9.65 -18.31 -15.19
C LEU A 49 8.48 -17.37 -15.48
N SER A 50 7.68 -17.08 -14.45
CA SER A 50 6.61 -16.09 -14.55
C SER A 50 7.16 -14.80 -15.15
N ARG A 51 6.47 -14.23 -16.17
CA ARG A 51 6.89 -13.09 -17.00
C ARG A 51 7.19 -11.76 -16.28
N VAL A 52 7.31 -11.72 -14.95
CA VAL A 52 7.48 -10.49 -14.18
C VAL A 52 8.90 -10.26 -13.68
N ASP A 53 9.80 -11.24 -13.75
CA ASP A 53 11.21 -11.03 -13.44
C ASP A 53 12.06 -11.00 -14.73
N LEU A 54 12.06 -9.85 -15.40
CA LEU A 54 12.98 -9.55 -16.51
C LEU A 54 14.45 -9.39 -16.06
N SER A 55 14.75 -9.58 -14.77
CA SER A 55 16.09 -9.47 -14.22
C SER A 55 16.84 -10.79 -14.05
N GLN A 56 16.18 -11.93 -14.27
CA GLN A 56 16.85 -13.25 -14.29
C GLN A 56 16.59 -13.97 -15.60
N GLU A 57 17.58 -13.94 -16.50
CA GLU A 57 17.66 -14.85 -17.64
C GLU A 57 17.86 -16.28 -17.11
N GLY A 58 16.80 -17.11 -17.16
CA GLY A 58 16.88 -18.51 -16.84
C GLY A 58 15.51 -19.19 -16.87
N ALA A 59 15.41 -20.32 -17.58
CA ALA A 59 14.28 -21.21 -17.45
C ALA A 59 14.29 -21.81 -16.03
N GLY A 60 13.11 -21.84 -15.38
CA GLY A 60 12.97 -22.51 -14.08
C GLY A 60 13.27 -24.00 -14.21
N SER A 61 13.90 -24.59 -13.21
CA SER A 61 14.16 -26.02 -13.16
C SER A 61 13.12 -26.76 -12.31
N PHE A 62 12.95 -28.03 -12.56
CA PHE A 62 12.26 -28.95 -11.66
C PHE A 62 13.19 -29.33 -10.51
N SER A 63 12.60 -29.66 -9.38
CA SER A 63 13.31 -30.09 -8.18
C SER A 63 13.33 -31.62 -8.09
N GLU A 64 14.31 -32.14 -7.38
CA GLU A 64 14.39 -33.57 -7.07
C GLU A 64 13.09 -34.06 -6.44
N GLY A 65 12.54 -35.15 -6.97
CA GLY A 65 11.25 -35.70 -6.58
C GLY A 65 10.02 -35.11 -7.31
N ASP A 66 10.17 -34.06 -8.12
CA ASP A 66 9.07 -33.56 -8.96
C ASP A 66 8.61 -34.68 -9.91
N CYS A 67 7.28 -34.79 -10.08
CA CYS A 67 6.66 -35.76 -10.95
C CYS A 67 5.79 -35.08 -12.01
N ILE A 68 5.95 -35.45 -13.29
CA ILE A 68 5.17 -34.94 -14.41
C ILE A 68 4.35 -36.07 -15.04
N GLY A 69 3.16 -35.71 -15.57
CA GLY A 69 2.38 -36.60 -16.41
C GLY A 69 2.71 -36.36 -17.88
N LEU A 70 2.97 -37.41 -18.64
CA LEU A 70 3.31 -37.35 -20.06
C LEU A 70 2.39 -38.24 -20.89
N TYR A 71 1.68 -37.64 -21.83
CA TYR A 71 0.98 -38.35 -22.90
C TYR A 71 1.87 -38.41 -24.12
N VAL A 72 1.95 -39.60 -24.70
CA VAL A 72 2.68 -39.88 -25.97
C VAL A 72 1.68 -40.39 -26.99
N ALA A 73 1.42 -39.59 -28.02
CA ALA A 73 0.51 -39.94 -29.08
C ALA A 73 1.28 -40.32 -30.37
N CYS A 74 0.94 -41.46 -30.96
CA CYS A 74 1.49 -41.94 -32.24
C CYS A 74 0.40 -42.66 -33.05
N GLU A 75 0.17 -42.24 -34.29
CA GLU A 75 -0.76 -42.89 -35.24
C GLU A 75 -2.16 -43.19 -34.63
N GLY A 76 -2.68 -42.26 -33.81
CA GLY A 76 -3.98 -42.39 -33.17
C GLY A 76 -3.98 -43.16 -31.84
N ASN A 77 -2.88 -43.76 -31.43
CA ASN A 77 -2.70 -44.37 -30.11
C ASN A 77 -2.15 -43.34 -29.12
N VAL A 78 -2.72 -43.27 -27.94
CA VAL A 78 -2.28 -42.38 -26.84
C VAL A 78 -1.89 -43.22 -25.65
N SER A 79 -0.66 -43.06 -25.16
CA SER A 79 -0.12 -43.74 -23.99
C SER A 79 0.20 -42.72 -22.92
N TYR A 80 -0.04 -43.03 -21.66
CA TYR A 80 0.30 -42.19 -20.51
C TYR A 80 1.47 -42.77 -19.70
N ARG A 81 2.34 -41.88 -19.24
CA ARG A 81 3.46 -42.21 -18.34
C ARG A 81 3.59 -41.13 -17.26
N GLU A 82 4.00 -41.51 -16.08
CA GLU A 82 4.45 -40.59 -15.03
C GLU A 82 5.96 -40.68 -14.96
N LEU A 83 6.62 -39.52 -14.94
CA LEU A 83 8.06 -39.42 -14.88
C LEU A 83 8.45 -38.61 -13.65
N THR A 84 9.32 -39.18 -12.81
CA THR A 84 9.85 -38.54 -11.61
C THR A 84 11.30 -38.15 -11.82
N LEU A 85 11.67 -36.95 -11.42
CA LEU A 85 13.06 -36.49 -11.42
C LEU A 85 13.80 -37.14 -10.25
N THR A 86 14.84 -37.92 -10.55
CA THR A 86 15.67 -38.64 -9.57
C THR A 86 17.12 -38.59 -10.00
N ASP A 87 18.02 -38.13 -9.12
CA ASP A 87 19.45 -37.95 -9.41
C ASP A 87 19.70 -37.09 -10.69
N GLY A 88 18.86 -36.11 -10.95
CA GLY A 88 18.95 -35.21 -12.10
C GLY A 88 18.44 -35.80 -13.42
N GLU A 89 17.88 -37.02 -13.42
CA GLU A 89 17.32 -37.69 -14.60
C GLU A 89 15.84 -38.06 -14.38
N TRP A 90 15.07 -38.13 -15.47
CA TRP A 90 13.66 -38.48 -15.42
C TRP A 90 13.43 -39.99 -15.57
N TYR A 91 12.74 -40.59 -14.65
CA TYR A 91 12.43 -42.03 -14.60
C TYR A 91 10.93 -42.29 -14.57
N PRO A 92 10.47 -43.43 -15.18
CA PRO A 92 11.26 -44.42 -15.93
C PRO A 92 11.79 -43.84 -17.25
N ARG A 93 12.95 -44.32 -17.71
CA ARG A 93 13.43 -44.02 -19.07
C ARG A 93 12.52 -44.69 -20.09
N LEU A 94 12.11 -43.93 -21.09
CA LEU A 94 11.15 -44.39 -22.11
C LEU A 94 11.87 -44.89 -23.37
N LYS A 95 11.54 -46.08 -23.80
CA LYS A 95 12.05 -46.61 -25.08
C LYS A 95 11.21 -46.10 -26.25
N ARG A 96 11.85 -45.61 -27.28
CA ARG A 96 11.20 -45.14 -28.50
C ARG A 96 10.28 -46.22 -29.11
N SER A 97 10.71 -47.48 -29.07
CA SER A 97 9.99 -48.62 -29.62
C SER A 97 8.65 -48.93 -28.93
N GLU A 98 8.44 -48.45 -27.71
CA GLU A 98 7.17 -48.64 -26.98
C GLU A 98 6.01 -47.87 -27.60
N PHE A 99 6.29 -46.81 -28.38
CA PHE A 99 5.27 -45.88 -28.87
C PHE A 99 5.03 -45.96 -30.39
N GLY A 100 5.74 -46.82 -31.10
CA GLY A 100 5.63 -46.96 -32.55
C GLY A 100 6.75 -46.26 -33.32
N LYS A 101 6.72 -46.40 -34.68
CA LYS A 101 7.78 -45.90 -35.55
C LYS A 101 7.52 -44.48 -36.05
N GLY A 102 6.26 -44.07 -36.15
CA GLY A 102 5.85 -42.78 -36.68
C GLY A 102 6.26 -41.58 -35.81
N ARG A 103 5.81 -40.42 -36.21
CA ARG A 103 5.94 -39.15 -35.46
C ARG A 103 5.24 -39.24 -34.14
N LEU A 104 5.90 -38.76 -33.03
CA LEU A 104 5.29 -38.70 -31.69
C LEU A 104 4.89 -37.26 -31.36
N THR A 105 3.67 -37.10 -30.83
CA THR A 105 3.29 -35.88 -30.13
C THR A 105 3.42 -36.14 -28.62
N LEU A 106 4.23 -35.33 -27.95
CA LEU A 106 4.49 -35.40 -26.54
C LEU A 106 3.76 -34.25 -25.85
N SER A 107 2.80 -34.56 -24.97
CA SER A 107 2.04 -33.57 -24.18
C SER A 107 2.25 -33.84 -22.70
N ALA A 108 2.84 -32.90 -21.98
CA ALA A 108 3.20 -33.06 -20.60
C ALA A 108 2.48 -32.03 -19.71
N HIS A 109 2.16 -32.43 -18.48
CA HIS A 109 1.52 -31.56 -17.49
C HIS A 109 2.15 -31.71 -16.11
N TYR A 110 2.06 -30.64 -15.32
CA TYR A 110 2.51 -30.58 -13.93
C TYR A 110 1.56 -29.67 -13.12
N PRO A 111 1.11 -30.05 -11.90
CA PRO A 111 1.39 -31.34 -11.23
C PRO A 111 0.70 -32.53 -11.91
N VAL A 112 1.08 -33.74 -11.50
CA VAL A 112 0.37 -34.95 -11.92
C VAL A 112 -1.05 -34.94 -11.35
N LEU A 113 -2.05 -35.13 -12.23
CA LEU A 113 -3.44 -35.22 -11.80
C LEU A 113 -3.79 -36.64 -11.35
N SER A 114 -4.77 -36.77 -10.45
CA SER A 114 -5.26 -38.08 -10.01
C SER A 114 -5.83 -38.90 -11.18
N GLU A 115 -5.79 -40.22 -11.08
CA GLU A 115 -6.34 -41.10 -12.11
C GLU A 115 -7.82 -40.82 -12.38
N SER A 116 -8.61 -40.55 -11.33
CA SER A 116 -10.02 -40.18 -11.44
C SER A 116 -10.24 -38.87 -12.20
N SER A 117 -9.32 -37.93 -12.11
CA SER A 117 -9.36 -36.64 -12.84
C SER A 117 -8.95 -36.79 -14.30
N ARG A 118 -8.20 -37.84 -14.66
CA ARG A 118 -7.60 -38.11 -16.00
C ARG A 118 -8.35 -39.15 -16.82
N ILE A 119 -9.54 -39.56 -16.43
CA ILE A 119 -10.32 -40.61 -17.17
C ILE A 119 -10.47 -40.25 -18.64
N SER A 120 -10.69 -38.96 -18.94
CA SER A 120 -10.67 -38.43 -20.30
C SER A 120 -9.61 -37.35 -20.42
N PRO A 121 -8.48 -37.62 -21.08
CA PRO A 121 -7.39 -36.64 -21.21
C PRO A 121 -7.81 -35.36 -21.95
N GLU A 122 -8.80 -35.44 -22.83
CA GLU A 122 -9.35 -34.28 -23.55
C GLU A 122 -10.21 -33.37 -22.65
N SER A 123 -10.64 -33.86 -21.48
CA SER A 123 -11.55 -33.15 -20.58
C SER A 123 -11.31 -33.53 -19.13
N SER A 124 -10.08 -33.45 -18.68
CA SER A 124 -9.65 -33.75 -17.32
C SER A 124 -10.13 -32.70 -16.34
N SER A 125 -10.61 -33.13 -15.16
CA SER A 125 -11.07 -32.19 -14.12
C SER A 125 -9.88 -31.62 -13.36
N PHE A 126 -9.90 -30.31 -13.15
CA PHE A 126 -8.94 -29.59 -12.34
C PHE A 126 -9.65 -28.50 -11.55
N SER A 127 -9.28 -28.27 -10.29
CA SER A 127 -9.84 -27.21 -9.47
C SER A 127 -8.71 -26.38 -8.86
N VAL A 128 -8.83 -25.07 -8.88
CA VAL A 128 -7.94 -24.19 -8.13
C VAL A 128 -8.35 -24.15 -6.66
N ALA A 129 -7.39 -24.11 -5.77
CA ALA A 129 -7.65 -24.05 -4.33
C ALA A 129 -8.34 -22.72 -3.95
N SER A 130 -9.34 -22.79 -3.07
CA SER A 130 -9.99 -21.60 -2.51
C SER A 130 -9.09 -20.85 -1.52
N VAL A 131 -8.10 -21.53 -0.92
CA VAL A 131 -7.05 -20.92 -0.09
C VAL A 131 -5.70 -21.20 -0.76
N GLN A 132 -5.08 -20.16 -1.31
CA GLN A 132 -3.85 -20.30 -2.09
C GLN A 132 -2.59 -19.90 -1.31
N SER A 133 -2.66 -19.74 0.01
CA SER A 133 -1.48 -19.63 0.86
C SER A 133 -0.85 -21.00 1.09
N GLY A 134 0.46 -21.02 1.36
CA GLY A 134 1.20 -22.28 1.57
C GLY A 134 1.15 -23.20 0.34
N THR A 135 0.78 -24.47 0.54
CA THR A 135 0.71 -25.49 -0.54
C THR A 135 -0.42 -25.26 -1.54
N GLY A 136 -1.44 -24.45 -1.20
CA GLY A 136 -2.57 -24.16 -2.10
C GLY A 136 -2.16 -23.42 -3.37
N LYS A 137 -1.11 -22.60 -3.31
CA LYS A 137 -0.52 -21.94 -4.48
C LYS A 137 -0.02 -22.97 -5.49
N ASP A 138 0.84 -23.89 -5.06
CA ASP A 138 1.45 -24.88 -5.95
C ASP A 138 0.42 -25.88 -6.49
N ALA A 139 -0.59 -26.21 -5.67
CA ALA A 139 -1.70 -27.07 -6.10
C ALA A 139 -2.62 -26.40 -7.14
N SER A 140 -2.63 -25.08 -7.21
CA SER A 140 -3.43 -24.31 -8.18
C SER A 140 -2.67 -24.00 -9.48
N ASP A 141 -1.35 -24.19 -9.53
CA ASP A 141 -0.52 -23.79 -10.66
C ASP A 141 -0.37 -24.94 -11.66
N LEU A 142 -1.23 -24.97 -12.67
CA LEU A 142 -1.20 -25.98 -13.73
C LEU A 142 -0.29 -25.53 -14.88
N LEU A 143 0.74 -26.34 -15.13
CA LEU A 143 1.69 -26.15 -16.22
C LEU A 143 1.47 -27.19 -17.32
N PHE A 144 1.66 -26.78 -18.57
CA PHE A 144 1.54 -27.63 -19.74
C PHE A 144 2.68 -27.38 -20.73
N ALA A 145 3.16 -28.46 -21.36
CA ALA A 145 4.15 -28.42 -22.44
C ALA A 145 3.77 -29.38 -23.54
N GLN A 146 3.97 -28.98 -24.79
CA GLN A 146 3.79 -29.86 -25.93
C GLN A 146 4.93 -29.71 -26.92
N THR A 147 5.37 -30.83 -27.51
CA THR A 147 6.34 -30.86 -28.58
C THR A 147 6.08 -32.02 -29.52
N VAL A 148 6.68 -31.94 -30.67
CA VAL A 148 6.62 -33.03 -31.67
C VAL A 148 8.00 -33.59 -31.88
N LEU A 149 8.10 -34.92 -31.84
CA LEU A 149 9.31 -35.66 -32.10
C LEU A 149 9.15 -36.41 -33.43
N GLU A 150 9.95 -36.04 -34.42
CA GLU A 150 9.89 -36.61 -35.74
C GLU A 150 10.32 -38.09 -35.77
N GLU A 151 9.94 -38.80 -36.81
CA GLU A 151 10.33 -40.20 -37.02
C GLU A 151 11.86 -40.34 -37.02
N GLY A 152 12.36 -41.35 -36.30
CA GLY A 152 13.80 -41.59 -36.13
C GLY A 152 14.52 -40.65 -35.14
N SER A 153 13.84 -39.66 -34.60
CA SER A 153 14.41 -38.76 -33.58
C SER A 153 14.22 -39.33 -32.17
N TYR A 154 15.21 -39.10 -31.30
CA TYR A 154 15.24 -39.61 -29.90
C TYR A 154 15.38 -38.50 -28.88
N ARG A 155 15.57 -37.23 -29.28
CA ARG A 155 15.81 -36.10 -28.37
C ARG A 155 14.78 -35.02 -28.59
N SER A 156 14.22 -34.50 -27.47
CA SER A 156 13.32 -33.35 -27.52
C SER A 156 13.37 -32.59 -26.18
N ALA A 157 13.00 -31.29 -26.24
CA ALA A 157 12.85 -30.44 -25.09
C ALA A 157 11.38 -29.99 -24.96
N LEU A 158 10.84 -30.06 -23.78
CA LEU A 158 9.50 -29.58 -23.43
C LEU A 158 9.62 -28.42 -22.46
N MET A 159 9.11 -27.27 -22.86
CA MET A 159 9.06 -26.07 -22.04
C MET A 159 7.64 -25.89 -21.52
N PHE A 160 7.49 -26.00 -20.20
CA PHE A 160 6.22 -25.86 -19.51
C PHE A 160 5.82 -24.41 -19.37
N ASN A 161 4.59 -24.11 -19.76
CA ASN A 161 3.96 -22.81 -19.63
C ASN A 161 2.76 -22.91 -18.69
N HIS A 162 2.48 -21.83 -17.96
CA HIS A 162 1.26 -21.72 -17.17
C HIS A 162 0.04 -21.70 -18.11
N VAL A 163 -0.99 -22.47 -17.80
CA VAL A 163 -2.24 -22.51 -18.58
C VAL A 163 -3.41 -21.83 -17.86
N LEU A 164 -3.21 -21.41 -16.63
CA LEU A 164 -4.15 -20.59 -15.87
C LEU A 164 -3.71 -19.12 -15.87
N HIS A 165 -4.55 -18.25 -15.35
CA HIS A 165 -4.28 -16.81 -15.26
C HIS A 165 -3.72 -16.47 -13.88
N ARG A 166 -2.72 -15.58 -13.81
CA ARG A 166 -2.18 -15.04 -12.57
C ARG A 166 -2.68 -13.62 -12.36
N LEU A 167 -3.39 -13.39 -11.27
CA LEU A 167 -3.85 -12.07 -10.87
C LEU A 167 -2.96 -11.53 -9.74
N LYS A 168 -2.33 -10.37 -9.96
CA LYS A 168 -1.54 -9.65 -8.97
C LYS A 168 -2.30 -8.40 -8.50
N ILE A 169 -2.42 -8.20 -7.19
CA ILE A 169 -3.12 -7.08 -6.59
C ILE A 169 -2.14 -6.28 -5.76
N GLN A 170 -2.00 -5.00 -6.07
CA GLN A 170 -1.15 -4.04 -5.38
C GLN A 170 -2.04 -3.03 -4.66
N LEU A 171 -1.97 -3.02 -3.34
CA LEU A 171 -2.65 -2.01 -2.53
C LEU A 171 -1.68 -0.85 -2.30
N GLN A 172 -2.12 0.38 -2.60
CA GLN A 172 -1.29 1.59 -2.47
C GLN A 172 -1.20 2.13 -1.04
N ASN A 173 -2.01 1.63 -0.12
CA ASN A 173 -2.03 2.05 1.28
C ASN A 173 -1.77 0.83 2.16
N ASP A 174 -0.73 0.91 2.99
CA ASP A 174 -0.40 -0.08 4.01
C ASP A 174 -1.37 0.04 5.21
N ALA A 175 -2.62 -0.34 5.03
CA ALA A 175 -3.47 -0.61 6.17
C ALA A 175 -2.98 -1.91 6.81
N GLU A 176 -2.57 -1.88 8.06
CA GLU A 176 -2.34 -3.08 8.86
C GLU A 176 -3.66 -3.85 8.97
N ASP A 177 -3.61 -5.18 8.96
CA ASP A 177 -4.78 -6.07 9.04
C ASP A 177 -5.75 -6.00 7.85
N VAL A 178 -5.22 -5.96 6.63
CA VAL A 178 -6.03 -6.08 5.42
C VAL A 178 -6.06 -7.52 4.92
N GLU A 179 -7.26 -8.06 4.73
CA GLU A 179 -7.50 -9.31 4.03
C GLU A 179 -8.02 -9.00 2.63
N VAL A 180 -7.52 -9.73 1.65
CA VAL A 180 -7.94 -9.61 0.25
C VAL A 180 -8.52 -10.94 -0.22
N PHE A 181 -9.63 -10.89 -0.96
CA PHE A 181 -10.26 -12.04 -1.57
C PHE A 181 -10.54 -11.75 -3.03
N VAL A 182 -10.37 -12.78 -3.88
CA VAL A 182 -10.64 -12.72 -5.31
C VAL A 182 -11.85 -13.58 -5.63
N ARG A 183 -12.80 -13.07 -6.40
CA ARG A 183 -13.99 -13.82 -6.82
C ARG A 183 -13.76 -14.45 -8.18
N SER A 184 -13.78 -15.77 -8.24
CA SER A 184 -13.49 -16.53 -9.46
C SER A 184 -14.29 -17.82 -9.50
N LYS A 185 -14.49 -18.37 -10.69
CA LYS A 185 -14.89 -19.76 -10.87
C LYS A 185 -13.66 -20.62 -10.59
N VAL A 186 -13.81 -21.65 -9.76
CA VAL A 186 -12.67 -22.45 -9.28
C VAL A 186 -12.58 -23.82 -9.92
N ASP A 187 -13.68 -24.33 -10.46
CA ASP A 187 -13.75 -25.66 -11.08
C ASP A 187 -13.74 -25.56 -12.60
N GLY A 188 -12.93 -26.40 -13.21
CA GLY A 188 -12.79 -26.39 -14.66
C GLY A 188 -12.32 -27.71 -15.24
N LYS A 189 -12.11 -27.65 -16.54
CA LYS A 189 -11.60 -28.75 -17.36
C LYS A 189 -10.30 -28.30 -18.01
N VAL A 190 -9.40 -29.26 -18.21
CA VAL A 190 -8.19 -29.09 -18.99
C VAL A 190 -8.07 -30.22 -20.01
N ASN A 191 -7.76 -29.88 -21.23
CA ASN A 191 -7.35 -30.84 -22.23
C ASN A 191 -5.84 -31.12 -22.10
N LEU A 192 -5.48 -32.27 -21.52
CA LEU A 192 -4.09 -32.64 -21.26
C LEU A 192 -3.30 -33.00 -22.53
N LEU A 193 -3.97 -33.03 -23.68
CA LEU A 193 -3.33 -33.23 -24.98
C LEU A 193 -3.03 -31.90 -25.71
N THR A 194 -3.74 -30.80 -25.39
CA THR A 194 -3.57 -29.50 -26.05
C THR A 194 -3.21 -28.36 -25.11
N GLY A 195 -3.45 -28.50 -23.79
CA GLY A 195 -3.28 -27.46 -22.80
C GLY A 195 -4.45 -26.47 -22.70
N GLU A 196 -5.51 -26.65 -23.49
CA GLU A 196 -6.70 -25.79 -23.44
C GLU A 196 -7.46 -25.97 -22.14
N THR A 197 -7.93 -24.87 -21.56
CA THR A 197 -8.69 -24.86 -20.31
C THR A 197 -10.07 -24.24 -20.49
N SER A 198 -11.03 -24.68 -19.71
CA SER A 198 -12.37 -24.10 -19.68
C SER A 198 -12.98 -24.23 -18.27
N VAL A 199 -13.81 -23.29 -17.86
CA VAL A 199 -14.58 -23.39 -16.60
C VAL A 199 -15.72 -24.40 -16.76
N SER A 200 -16.01 -25.15 -15.71
CA SER A 200 -17.07 -26.17 -15.70
C SER A 200 -18.31 -25.77 -14.89
N THR A 201 -18.29 -24.59 -14.25
CA THR A 201 -19.38 -24.06 -13.44
C THR A 201 -19.62 -22.60 -13.75
N ASP A 202 -20.84 -22.13 -13.52
CA ASP A 202 -21.19 -20.70 -13.51
C ASP A 202 -21.11 -20.08 -12.11
N GLU A 203 -20.84 -20.89 -11.09
CA GLU A 203 -20.73 -20.43 -9.72
C GLU A 203 -19.37 -19.79 -9.44
N TYR A 204 -19.40 -18.60 -8.84
CA TYR A 204 -18.22 -17.90 -8.37
C TYR A 204 -17.99 -18.17 -6.90
N GLN A 205 -16.73 -18.37 -6.53
CA GLN A 205 -16.31 -18.56 -5.14
C GLN A 205 -15.24 -17.49 -4.78
N TRP A 206 -15.09 -17.23 -3.48
CA TRP A 206 -14.03 -16.37 -2.96
C TRP A 206 -12.77 -17.19 -2.76
N ILE A 207 -11.70 -16.74 -3.42
CA ILE A 207 -10.34 -17.27 -3.27
C ILE A 207 -9.58 -16.36 -2.32
N THR A 208 -8.91 -16.96 -1.33
CA THR A 208 -7.92 -16.28 -0.48
C THR A 208 -6.57 -16.34 -1.19
N PRO A 209 -6.04 -15.23 -1.73
CA PRO A 209 -4.75 -15.18 -2.41
C PRO A 209 -3.59 -15.33 -1.42
N TRP A 210 -2.38 -15.56 -1.92
CA TRP A 210 -1.19 -15.49 -1.08
C TRP A 210 -0.57 -14.09 -1.15
N LYS A 211 0.18 -13.71 -0.12
CA LYS A 211 0.99 -12.48 -0.11
C LYS A 211 2.43 -12.87 -0.51
N ASN A 212 2.96 -12.23 -1.55
CA ASN A 212 4.33 -12.49 -1.99
C ASN A 212 5.36 -11.70 -1.16
N SER A 213 6.67 -11.90 -1.43
CA SER A 213 7.77 -11.21 -0.73
C SER A 213 7.73 -9.68 -0.85
N ASP A 214 7.18 -9.16 -1.95
CA ASP A 214 7.05 -7.72 -2.19
C ASP A 214 5.82 -7.10 -1.49
N GLY A 215 5.08 -7.90 -0.72
CA GLY A 215 3.86 -7.46 -0.04
C GLY A 215 2.61 -7.41 -0.94
N ASN A 216 2.70 -7.83 -2.22
CA ASN A 216 1.55 -7.89 -3.11
C ASN A 216 0.76 -9.17 -2.92
N TRP A 217 -0.56 -9.08 -3.17
CA TRP A 217 -1.45 -10.24 -3.16
C TRP A 217 -1.49 -10.89 -4.55
N GLU A 218 -1.46 -12.21 -4.61
CA GLU A 218 -1.48 -12.94 -5.86
C GLU A 218 -2.43 -14.13 -5.79
N ALA A 219 -3.13 -14.39 -6.91
CA ALA A 219 -4.01 -15.55 -7.08
C ALA A 219 -3.83 -16.18 -8.44
N VAL A 220 -3.93 -17.50 -8.50
CA VAL A 220 -4.10 -18.26 -9.74
C VAL A 220 -5.58 -18.52 -9.93
N ILE A 221 -6.12 -18.15 -11.08
CA ILE A 221 -7.53 -18.28 -11.43
C ILE A 221 -7.70 -18.89 -12.82
N TYR A 222 -8.87 -19.43 -13.11
CA TYR A 222 -9.18 -19.89 -14.46
C TYR A 222 -9.23 -18.73 -15.46
N PRO A 223 -8.84 -18.96 -16.72
CA PRO A 223 -9.19 -18.09 -17.85
C PRO A 223 -10.71 -17.98 -17.97
N GLN A 224 -11.23 -16.76 -17.80
CA GLN A 224 -12.68 -16.49 -17.76
C GLN A 224 -12.96 -15.00 -17.91
N GLU A 225 -14.20 -14.64 -18.18
CA GLU A 225 -14.65 -13.27 -18.05
C GLU A 225 -14.52 -12.77 -16.59
N THR A 226 -14.31 -11.48 -16.41
CA THR A 226 -14.22 -10.88 -15.07
C THR A 226 -15.55 -11.07 -14.32
N ALA A 227 -15.46 -11.34 -13.02
CA ALA A 227 -16.65 -11.53 -12.18
C ALA A 227 -17.55 -10.27 -12.20
N PRO A 228 -18.86 -10.42 -12.44
CA PRO A 228 -19.78 -9.29 -12.52
C PRO A 228 -19.89 -8.59 -11.17
N TYR A 229 -20.01 -7.26 -11.21
CA TYR A 229 -20.24 -6.44 -10.03
C TYR A 229 -21.73 -6.34 -9.73
N ARG A 230 -22.09 -6.63 -8.47
CA ARG A 230 -23.41 -6.39 -7.87
C ARG A 230 -23.23 -5.88 -6.44
N GLU A 231 -24.27 -5.36 -5.83
CA GLU A 231 -24.22 -4.97 -4.42
C GLU A 231 -23.83 -6.17 -3.54
N GLY A 232 -22.78 -6.01 -2.75
CA GLY A 232 -22.19 -7.09 -1.93
C GLY A 232 -21.37 -8.14 -2.69
N GLU A 233 -21.15 -7.95 -3.99
CA GLU A 233 -20.36 -8.85 -4.84
C GLU A 233 -19.52 -8.08 -5.85
N GLY A 234 -18.29 -8.54 -6.10
CA GLY A 234 -17.39 -7.93 -7.06
C GLY A 234 -16.27 -8.87 -7.47
N LEU A 235 -15.30 -8.38 -8.21
CA LEU A 235 -14.07 -9.12 -8.50
C LEU A 235 -13.23 -9.30 -7.24
N LEU A 236 -13.13 -8.23 -6.44
CA LEU A 236 -12.34 -8.25 -5.21
C LEU A 236 -13.22 -7.90 -4.01
N LYS A 237 -12.93 -8.55 -2.89
CA LYS A 237 -13.40 -8.19 -1.57
C LYS A 237 -12.18 -7.86 -0.72
N ILE A 238 -12.21 -6.72 -0.06
CA ILE A 238 -11.18 -6.30 0.88
C ILE A 238 -11.83 -6.15 2.24
N VAL A 239 -11.25 -6.79 3.24
CA VAL A 239 -11.64 -6.64 4.63
C VAL A 239 -10.55 -5.82 5.33
N ALA A 240 -10.90 -4.65 5.82
CA ALA A 240 -10.02 -3.78 6.56
C ALA A 240 -10.74 -3.31 7.82
N GLN A 241 -10.09 -3.44 8.97
CA GLN A 241 -10.68 -3.07 10.26
C GLN A 241 -12.05 -3.73 10.53
N GLY A 242 -12.20 -5.01 10.10
CA GLY A 242 -13.43 -5.78 10.28
C GLY A 242 -14.58 -5.44 9.34
N LYS A 243 -14.34 -4.59 8.33
CA LYS A 243 -15.35 -4.19 7.36
C LYS A 243 -15.03 -4.70 5.96
N GLU A 244 -16.04 -5.23 5.28
CA GLU A 244 -15.96 -5.71 3.91
C GLU A 244 -16.25 -4.57 2.92
N SER A 245 -15.43 -4.46 1.88
CA SER A 245 -15.61 -3.58 0.74
C SER A 245 -15.47 -4.39 -0.55
N PHE A 246 -16.35 -4.14 -1.52
CA PHE A 246 -16.42 -4.89 -2.77
C PHE A 246 -16.05 -4.00 -3.95
N PHE A 247 -15.18 -4.51 -4.83
CA PHE A 247 -14.66 -3.77 -5.98
C PHE A 247 -14.99 -4.49 -7.28
N LYS A 248 -15.46 -3.72 -8.26
CA LYS A 248 -15.58 -4.21 -9.64
C LYS A 248 -14.19 -4.43 -10.24
N ALA A 249 -14.10 -5.24 -11.31
CA ALA A 249 -12.92 -5.23 -12.15
C ALA A 249 -12.68 -3.82 -12.69
N PRO A 250 -11.44 -3.30 -12.66
CA PRO A 250 -11.14 -2.04 -13.32
C PRO A 250 -11.32 -2.20 -14.84
N ASP A 251 -11.67 -1.11 -15.52
CA ASP A 251 -11.83 -1.13 -16.97
C ASP A 251 -10.49 -1.42 -17.69
N ASN A 252 -9.37 -1.05 -17.05
CA ASN A 252 -8.02 -1.32 -17.53
C ASN A 252 -7.13 -1.87 -16.40
N ALA A 253 -6.22 -2.78 -16.78
CA ALA A 253 -5.13 -3.22 -15.94
C ALA A 253 -4.12 -2.09 -15.70
N SER A 254 -3.15 -2.31 -14.79
CA SER A 254 -2.17 -1.28 -14.42
C SER A 254 -1.20 -0.88 -15.54
N ASP A 255 -1.11 -1.68 -16.58
CA ASP A 255 -0.33 -1.41 -17.80
C ASP A 255 -1.15 -0.72 -18.91
N GLY A 256 -2.44 -0.43 -18.64
CA GLY A 256 -3.36 0.20 -19.58
C GLY A 256 -4.12 -0.78 -20.49
N THR A 257 -3.89 -2.08 -20.39
CA THR A 257 -4.64 -3.10 -21.14
C THR A 257 -6.10 -3.14 -20.68
N VAL A 258 -7.05 -3.20 -21.63
CA VAL A 258 -8.49 -3.36 -21.30
C VAL A 258 -8.70 -4.71 -20.62
N LEU A 259 -9.36 -4.69 -19.45
CA LEU A 259 -9.59 -5.88 -18.65
C LEU A 259 -11.05 -6.35 -18.76
N SER A 260 -11.36 -7.11 -19.80
CA SER A 260 -12.64 -7.80 -19.95
C SER A 260 -12.56 -9.27 -19.50
N ASP A 261 -11.41 -9.88 -19.75
CA ASP A 261 -11.20 -11.32 -19.60
C ASP A 261 -9.84 -11.61 -18.95
N PHE A 262 -9.76 -12.75 -18.29
CA PHE A 262 -8.53 -13.35 -17.81
C PHE A 262 -8.09 -14.44 -18.80
N GLU A 263 -7.01 -14.18 -19.51
CA GLU A 263 -6.51 -15.06 -20.55
C GLU A 263 -5.56 -16.14 -20.01
N SER A 264 -5.53 -17.31 -20.68
CA SER A 264 -4.61 -18.41 -20.37
C SER A 264 -3.15 -17.98 -20.47
N GLY A 265 -2.33 -18.38 -19.50
CA GLY A 265 -0.89 -18.12 -19.46
C GLY A 265 -0.50 -16.64 -19.35
N LYS A 266 -1.45 -15.78 -19.02
CA LYS A 266 -1.21 -14.35 -18.84
C LYS A 266 -1.19 -13.96 -17.36
N GLN A 267 -0.62 -12.79 -17.10
CA GLN A 267 -0.69 -12.13 -15.79
C GLN A 267 -1.26 -10.73 -15.95
N VAL A 268 -2.14 -10.36 -15.03
CA VAL A 268 -2.67 -8.99 -14.90
C VAL A 268 -2.34 -8.44 -13.52
N THR A 269 -1.96 -7.17 -13.46
CA THR A 269 -1.77 -6.46 -12.20
C THR A 269 -2.86 -5.41 -12.04
N ILE A 270 -3.60 -5.51 -10.94
CA ILE A 270 -4.60 -4.52 -10.52
C ILE A 270 -3.97 -3.69 -9.39
N ARG A 271 -3.96 -2.37 -9.56
CA ARG A 271 -3.58 -1.44 -8.50
C ARG A 271 -4.83 -0.83 -7.91
N LEU A 272 -4.97 -0.98 -6.60
CA LEU A 272 -6.07 -0.38 -5.86
C LEU A 272 -5.49 0.64 -4.89
N SER A 273 -6.07 1.83 -4.94
CA SER A 273 -5.97 2.79 -3.84
C SER A 273 -7.27 2.65 -3.06
N LEU A 274 -7.18 2.28 -1.80
CA LEU A 274 -8.33 2.33 -0.91
C LEU A 274 -8.68 3.80 -0.71
N LYS A 275 -9.57 4.31 -1.58
CA LYS A 275 -10.05 5.68 -1.49
C LYS A 275 -11.12 5.79 -0.42
N GLU A 276 -11.31 6.98 0.03
CA GLU A 276 -12.20 7.47 1.06
C GLU A 276 -13.64 6.90 1.04
N GLY A 277 -14.18 6.54 -0.14
CA GLY A 277 -15.49 5.89 -0.29
C GLY A 277 -15.59 4.48 0.29
N ASP A 278 -14.46 3.85 0.56
CA ASP A 278 -14.38 2.46 1.03
C ASP A 278 -14.47 2.36 2.55
N VAL A 279 -14.24 3.47 3.26
CA VAL A 279 -14.42 3.57 4.72
C VAL A 279 -15.77 4.23 5.01
N GLN A 280 -16.68 3.49 5.64
CA GLN A 280 -17.94 4.08 6.08
C GLN A 280 -17.69 4.98 7.30
N TRP A 281 -17.86 6.27 7.13
CA TRP A 281 -17.66 7.27 8.18
C TRP A 281 -18.89 7.50 9.05
N ALA A 282 -20.07 7.07 8.60
CA ALA A 282 -21.34 7.30 9.29
C ALA A 282 -21.30 6.82 10.76
N ASN A 283 -21.65 7.70 11.68
CA ASN A 283 -21.72 7.46 13.12
C ASN A 283 -20.40 6.97 13.77
N LYS A 284 -19.24 7.29 13.18
CA LYS A 284 -17.94 6.90 13.72
C LYS A 284 -17.28 8.00 14.54
N LYS A 285 -16.46 7.54 15.50
CA LYS A 285 -15.45 8.35 16.20
C LYS A 285 -14.09 7.86 15.75
N VAL A 286 -13.30 8.75 15.16
CA VAL A 286 -11.99 8.39 14.61
C VAL A 286 -10.93 9.33 15.17
N TRP A 287 -9.86 8.75 15.69
CA TRP A 287 -8.73 9.46 16.23
C TRP A 287 -7.56 9.44 15.25
N VAL A 288 -6.70 10.43 15.37
CA VAL A 288 -5.41 10.43 14.67
C VAL A 288 -4.65 9.15 15.02
N TYR A 289 -3.98 8.56 14.05
CA TYR A 289 -3.24 7.31 14.22
C TYR A 289 -2.33 7.33 15.47
N GLY A 290 -2.31 6.23 16.20
CA GLY A 290 -1.52 6.08 17.43
C GLY A 290 -2.16 6.68 18.70
N ILE A 291 -3.36 7.28 18.57
CA ILE A 291 -4.10 7.79 19.72
C ILE A 291 -5.11 6.75 20.22
N THR A 292 -5.06 6.45 21.51
CA THR A 292 -6.04 5.58 22.16
C THR A 292 -7.32 6.36 22.44
N SER A 293 -8.45 5.84 21.94
CA SER A 293 -9.77 6.46 22.17
C SER A 293 -10.07 6.52 23.67
N PRO A 294 -10.32 7.70 24.23
CA PRO A 294 -10.74 7.83 25.62
C PRO A 294 -12.11 7.22 25.87
N ASP A 295 -12.33 6.74 27.09
CA ASP A 295 -13.64 6.27 27.55
C ASP A 295 -14.66 7.41 27.61
N GLU A 296 -15.91 7.17 27.22
CA GLU A 296 -17.00 8.14 27.29
C GLU A 296 -17.21 8.70 28.70
N LYS A 297 -16.98 7.89 29.74
CA LYS A 297 -17.10 8.29 31.14
C LYS A 297 -16.08 9.32 31.59
N ASP A 298 -14.97 9.48 30.87
CA ASP A 298 -13.90 10.41 31.19
C ASP A 298 -14.21 11.83 30.70
N TRP A 299 -15.14 11.97 29.75
CA TRP A 299 -15.62 13.26 29.27
C TRP A 299 -16.52 13.93 30.29
N LYS A 300 -16.25 15.19 30.62
CA LYS A 300 -17.01 15.97 31.58
C LYS A 300 -17.40 17.31 30.98
N LEU A 301 -18.55 17.83 31.38
CA LEU A 301 -18.94 19.20 31.09
C LEU A 301 -17.87 20.12 31.66
N LEU A 302 -17.31 21.02 30.85
CA LEU A 302 -16.16 21.83 31.21
C LEU A 302 -16.40 22.67 32.48
N TYR A 303 -17.48 23.44 32.51
CA TYR A 303 -17.91 24.19 33.69
C TYR A 303 -19.43 24.38 33.62
N PRO A 304 -20.22 23.63 34.40
CA PRO A 304 -21.67 23.69 34.36
C PRO A 304 -22.21 25.11 34.56
N GLY A 305 -23.07 25.57 33.67
CA GLY A 305 -23.65 26.91 33.66
C GLY A 305 -22.82 27.99 32.96
N LEU A 306 -21.59 27.68 32.53
CA LEU A 306 -20.73 28.61 31.80
C LEU A 306 -20.39 28.06 30.40
N PHE A 307 -20.23 26.73 30.26
CA PHE A 307 -19.93 26.06 28.99
C PHE A 307 -20.93 24.95 28.74
N THR A 308 -21.21 24.70 27.44
CA THR A 308 -21.97 23.55 26.96
C THR A 308 -21.05 22.44 26.43
N SER A 309 -19.77 22.74 26.20
CA SER A 309 -18.78 21.81 25.69
C SER A 309 -18.28 20.85 26.76
N THR A 310 -17.85 19.68 26.34
CA THR A 310 -17.19 18.70 27.21
C THR A 310 -15.69 18.74 27.01
N ALA A 311 -14.99 18.38 28.04
CA ALA A 311 -13.54 18.34 28.08
C ALA A 311 -13.03 17.08 28.77
N LEU A 312 -11.78 16.75 28.50
CA LEU A 312 -11.10 15.57 28.97
C LEU A 312 -9.77 15.95 29.60
N VAL A 313 -9.48 15.38 30.77
CA VAL A 313 -8.18 15.54 31.42
C VAL A 313 -7.12 14.76 30.64
N TRP A 314 -5.98 15.41 30.41
CA TRP A 314 -4.86 14.77 29.73
C TRP A 314 -4.31 13.57 30.50
N LYS A 315 -4.02 12.48 29.79
CA LYS A 315 -3.32 11.31 30.29
C LYS A 315 -2.32 10.85 29.23
N LYS A 316 -1.09 10.51 29.66
CA LYS A 316 -0.01 10.11 28.76
C LYS A 316 -0.37 8.89 27.92
N GLU A 317 -1.08 7.94 28.48
CA GLU A 317 -1.51 6.69 27.83
C GLU A 317 -2.48 6.87 26.65
N TYR A 318 -3.07 8.05 26.50
CA TYR A 318 -3.91 8.35 25.34
C TYR A 318 -3.12 8.62 24.06
N GLY A 319 -1.85 9.01 24.18
CA GLY A 319 -0.97 9.22 23.03
C GLY A 319 -1.13 10.54 22.30
N TRP A 320 -1.95 11.48 22.79
CA TRP A 320 -1.94 12.85 22.27
C TRP A 320 -1.07 13.78 23.12
N TYR A 321 -0.80 14.96 22.62
CA TYR A 321 0.00 15.97 23.26
C TYR A 321 -0.75 17.30 23.38
N ASP A 322 -0.47 18.02 24.46
CA ASP A 322 -1.12 19.27 24.83
C ASP A 322 -0.08 20.24 25.43
N CYS A 323 0.74 20.77 24.52
CA CYS A 323 1.70 21.82 24.86
C CYS A 323 0.99 23.17 24.88
N ASN A 324 1.07 23.86 25.97
CA ASN A 324 0.43 25.15 26.20
C ASN A 324 1.42 26.32 26.21
N LYS A 325 0.96 27.49 25.81
CA LYS A 325 1.68 28.74 26.00
C LYS A 325 1.69 29.13 27.48
N LEU A 326 2.83 29.53 27.98
CA LEU A 326 3.03 29.83 29.40
C LEU A 326 2.95 31.33 29.73
N ASN A 327 3.39 32.18 28.80
CA ASN A 327 3.52 33.62 28.98
C ASN A 327 2.82 34.40 27.85
N PRO A 328 1.48 34.42 27.77
CA PRO A 328 0.76 35.05 26.65
C PRO A 328 0.89 36.56 26.59
N THR A 329 1.16 37.20 27.74
CA THR A 329 1.40 38.63 27.81
C THR A 329 2.85 38.87 28.19
N ALA A 330 3.42 39.99 27.73
CA ALA A 330 4.75 40.42 28.12
C ALA A 330 4.79 40.56 29.68
N ASN A 331 5.27 39.54 30.32
CA ASN A 331 5.52 39.57 31.76
C ASN A 331 7.01 39.92 31.98
N PRO A 332 7.36 40.81 32.91
CA PRO A 332 8.74 41.20 33.15
C PRO A 332 9.67 40.03 33.48
N ASP A 333 9.13 38.89 33.92
CA ASP A 333 9.90 37.72 34.36
C ASP A 333 9.94 36.56 33.35
N GLY A 334 9.41 36.70 32.12
CA GLY A 334 9.36 35.64 31.14
C GLY A 334 9.41 36.10 29.67
N VAL A 335 9.88 35.23 28.80
CA VAL A 335 9.79 35.45 27.35
C VAL A 335 8.33 35.38 26.92
N PRO A 336 7.76 36.42 26.29
CA PRO A 336 6.38 36.37 25.79
C PRO A 336 6.22 35.28 24.72
N ASP A 337 5.14 34.53 24.79
CA ASP A 337 4.83 33.48 23.80
C ASP A 337 3.39 33.59 23.22
N GLY A 338 2.73 34.74 23.48
CA GLY A 338 1.34 34.95 23.09
C GLY A 338 1.03 34.71 21.62
N TYR A 339 1.97 35.03 20.73
CA TYR A 339 1.84 34.79 19.26
C TYR A 339 2.44 33.46 18.78
N MET A 340 2.92 32.60 19.70
CA MET A 340 3.58 31.33 19.36
C MET A 340 2.61 30.12 19.31
N CYS A 341 1.31 30.35 19.12
CA CYS A 341 0.32 29.25 19.02
C CYS A 341 0.65 28.26 17.89
N TRP A 342 1.19 28.76 16.78
CA TRP A 342 1.64 27.93 15.66
C TRP A 342 2.80 27.00 16.07
N ALA A 343 3.71 27.48 16.89
CA ALA A 343 4.85 26.70 17.38
C ALA A 343 4.40 25.65 18.42
N ALA A 344 3.49 26.01 19.33
CA ALA A 344 2.91 25.07 20.28
C ALA A 344 2.15 23.93 19.55
N THR A 345 1.35 24.27 18.54
CA THR A 345 0.69 23.28 17.69
C THR A 345 1.69 22.42 16.91
N ALA A 346 2.71 23.04 16.30
CA ALA A 346 3.78 22.29 15.64
C ALA A 346 4.49 21.34 16.61
N SER A 347 4.71 21.75 17.86
CA SER A 347 5.35 20.94 18.90
C SER A 347 4.51 19.72 19.28
N ASN A 348 3.18 19.87 19.39
CA ASN A 348 2.27 18.74 19.60
C ASN A 348 2.32 17.74 18.44
N MET A 349 2.26 18.23 17.20
CA MET A 349 2.32 17.40 16.01
C MET A 349 3.69 16.71 15.88
N LEU A 350 4.78 17.40 16.20
CA LEU A 350 6.15 16.85 16.17
C LEU A 350 6.37 15.81 17.27
N GLN A 351 5.83 16.01 18.47
CA GLN A 351 5.90 15.00 19.53
C GLN A 351 5.19 13.71 19.11
N TRP A 352 3.97 13.83 18.56
CA TRP A 352 3.27 12.70 17.96
C TRP A 352 4.11 12.04 16.85
N TRP A 353 4.68 12.84 15.95
CA TRP A 353 5.48 12.36 14.84
C TRP A 353 6.72 11.58 15.31
N ILE A 354 7.39 12.06 16.35
CA ILE A 354 8.54 11.38 16.96
C ILE A 354 8.10 10.03 17.54
N ASP A 355 6.98 9.98 18.26
CA ASP A 355 6.48 8.72 18.82
C ASP A 355 6.10 7.71 17.76
N GLN A 356 5.45 8.14 16.67
CA GLN A 356 5.11 7.25 15.56
C GLN A 356 6.36 6.74 14.83
N ASN A 357 7.43 7.50 14.83
CA ASN A 357 8.70 7.16 14.17
C ASN A 357 9.78 6.67 15.16
N LYS A 358 9.43 6.40 16.42
CA LYS A 358 10.41 6.09 17.47
C LYS A 358 11.39 4.99 17.08
N ARG A 359 10.92 3.90 16.47
CA ARG A 359 11.78 2.79 16.02
C ARG A 359 12.84 3.24 15.01
N TYR A 360 12.49 4.16 14.11
CA TYR A 360 13.41 4.68 13.11
C TYR A 360 14.38 5.70 13.71
N ILE A 361 13.89 6.52 14.64
CA ILE A 361 14.70 7.50 15.35
C ILE A 361 15.71 6.80 16.26
N ASP A 362 15.33 5.71 16.92
CA ASP A 362 16.25 4.88 17.70
C ASP A 362 17.38 4.30 16.82
N MET A 363 17.08 3.91 15.56
CA MET A 363 18.09 3.46 14.58
C MET A 363 18.92 4.61 14.01
N TYR A 364 18.36 5.81 13.93
CA TYR A 364 19.07 7.02 13.52
C TYR A 364 20.12 7.43 14.55
N GLY A 365 19.85 7.17 15.84
CA GLY A 365 20.80 7.22 16.95
C GLY A 365 21.44 8.58 17.15
N ASP A 366 22.76 8.60 17.31
CA ASP A 366 23.55 9.80 17.64
C ASP A 366 23.52 10.90 16.57
N LYS A 367 22.93 10.65 15.41
CA LYS A 367 22.71 11.68 14.38
C LYS A 367 21.64 12.69 14.79
N TYR A 368 20.74 12.30 15.68
CA TYR A 368 19.77 13.22 16.24
C TYR A 368 20.44 14.18 17.23
N THR A 369 20.45 15.45 16.90
CA THR A 369 21.07 16.52 17.70
C THR A 369 20.04 17.54 18.21
N GLY A 370 18.76 17.21 18.11
CA GLY A 370 17.64 18.06 18.53
C GLY A 370 17.42 18.09 20.05
N PRO A 371 16.34 18.76 20.49
CA PRO A 371 15.97 18.79 21.90
C PRO A 371 15.58 17.39 22.39
N ASP A 372 15.76 17.17 23.71
CA ASP A 372 15.18 15.99 24.35
C ASP A 372 13.66 15.99 24.15
N TYR A 373 13.15 14.92 23.52
CA TYR A 373 11.72 14.74 23.25
C TYR A 373 11.01 13.90 24.32
N THR A 374 11.68 13.58 25.41
CA THR A 374 11.04 12.98 26.58
C THR A 374 10.09 14.00 27.20
N TYR A 375 8.82 13.63 27.33
CA TYR A 375 7.83 14.54 27.90
C TYR A 375 8.14 14.77 29.36
N PRO A 376 8.43 16.02 29.80
CA PRO A 376 8.91 16.30 31.16
C PRO A 376 7.90 15.87 32.21
N SER A 377 8.32 14.99 33.13
CA SER A 377 7.58 14.62 34.36
C SER A 377 6.10 14.27 34.18
N GLY A 378 5.64 13.98 32.97
CA GLY A 378 4.24 13.73 32.66
C GLY A 378 3.34 14.96 32.67
N LYS A 379 3.90 16.14 32.66
CA LYS A 379 3.14 17.40 32.60
C LYS A 379 2.80 17.72 31.14
N LYS A 380 1.50 17.87 30.85
CA LYS A 380 0.98 18.17 29.53
C LYS A 380 1.42 19.51 28.97
N GLN A 381 1.71 20.48 29.82
CA GLN A 381 1.93 21.87 29.42
C GLN A 381 3.39 22.24 29.16
N GLU A 382 4.31 21.30 29.34
CA GLU A 382 5.74 21.50 29.12
C GLU A 382 6.21 20.67 27.91
N SER A 383 6.98 21.29 27.02
CA SER A 383 7.56 20.63 25.87
C SER A 383 8.93 21.21 25.55
N ASN A 384 9.96 20.36 25.54
CA ASN A 384 11.31 20.77 25.10
C ASN A 384 11.34 21.13 23.61
N ILE A 385 10.44 20.54 22.80
CA ILE A 385 10.29 20.91 21.40
C ILE A 385 9.76 22.35 21.30
N PHE A 386 8.75 22.70 22.12
CA PHE A 386 8.25 24.08 22.17
C PHE A 386 9.31 25.05 22.65
N GLN A 387 10.10 24.69 23.68
CA GLN A 387 11.22 25.50 24.12
C GLN A 387 12.24 25.74 23.00
N CYS A 388 12.52 24.73 22.18
CA CYS A 388 13.38 24.90 21.01
C CYS A 388 12.84 25.96 20.02
N PHE A 389 11.52 26.05 19.85
CA PHE A 389 10.90 27.12 19.05
C PHE A 389 11.03 28.49 19.72
N LEU A 390 10.84 28.57 21.04
CA LEU A 390 11.01 29.83 21.79
C LEU A 390 12.44 30.36 21.73
N ASP A 391 13.42 29.45 21.75
CA ASP A 391 14.85 29.80 21.64
C ASP A 391 15.24 30.23 20.20
N ALA A 392 14.50 29.77 19.20
CA ALA A 392 14.81 30.02 17.79
C ALA A 392 14.06 31.21 17.18
N PHE A 393 12.86 31.51 17.66
CA PHE A 393 11.98 32.51 17.06
C PHE A 393 11.54 33.58 18.07
N PRO A 394 11.39 34.85 17.61
CA PRO A 394 10.75 35.86 18.41
C PRO A 394 9.27 35.53 18.62
N ASN A 395 8.63 36.17 19.62
CA ASN A 395 7.21 36.04 19.84
C ASN A 395 6.39 36.74 18.74
N GLU A 396 6.29 36.05 17.59
CA GLU A 396 5.58 36.48 16.39
C GLU A 396 4.69 35.38 15.86
N ALA A 397 3.65 35.77 15.13
CA ALA A 397 2.79 34.80 14.44
C ALA A 397 3.57 34.00 13.41
N GLY A 398 3.16 32.76 13.15
CA GLY A 398 3.77 31.86 12.18
C GLY A 398 2.79 30.81 11.66
N LYS A 399 3.31 29.81 10.97
CA LYS A 399 2.53 28.71 10.41
C LYS A 399 3.03 27.36 10.95
N GLY A 400 2.12 26.54 11.42
CA GLY A 400 2.44 25.25 12.04
C GLY A 400 3.15 24.26 11.10
N ASP A 401 2.73 24.19 9.82
CA ASP A 401 3.37 23.37 8.80
C ASP A 401 4.80 23.83 8.48
N GLU A 402 5.03 25.13 8.41
CA GLU A 402 6.38 25.69 8.22
C GLU A 402 7.28 25.43 9.43
N GLY A 403 6.73 25.52 10.65
CA GLY A 403 7.43 25.16 11.88
C GLY A 403 7.85 23.69 11.90
N ALA A 404 6.95 22.78 11.55
CA ALA A 404 7.29 21.35 11.43
C ALA A 404 8.37 21.10 10.38
N ASN A 405 8.29 21.73 9.22
CA ASN A 405 9.31 21.63 8.18
C ASN A 405 10.66 22.23 8.58
N TRP A 406 10.66 23.30 9.37
CA TRP A 406 11.89 23.84 9.94
C TRP A 406 12.56 22.85 10.90
N PHE A 407 11.79 22.25 11.80
CA PHE A 407 12.32 21.28 12.76
C PHE A 407 12.87 20.03 12.09
N ILE A 408 12.14 19.46 11.14
CA ILE A 408 12.50 18.20 10.47
C ILE A 408 13.57 18.43 9.41
N HIS A 409 13.35 19.38 8.49
CA HIS A 409 14.14 19.53 7.27
C HIS A 409 15.13 20.71 7.31
N GLY A 410 15.02 21.60 8.28
CA GLY A 410 15.81 22.84 8.32
C GLY A 410 15.34 23.90 7.32
N ILE A 411 14.15 23.77 6.78
CA ILE A 411 13.59 24.75 5.84
C ILE A 411 13.15 25.98 6.61
N ALA A 412 13.77 27.13 6.34
CA ALA A 412 13.39 28.37 7.00
C ALA A 412 11.93 28.73 6.70
N PRO A 413 11.11 29.05 7.74
CA PRO A 413 9.74 29.48 7.52
C PRO A 413 9.68 30.77 6.69
N SER A 414 8.62 30.89 5.89
CA SER A 414 8.34 32.13 5.16
C SER A 414 7.74 33.20 6.08
N TYR A 415 7.18 32.77 7.21
CA TYR A 415 6.60 33.59 8.25
C TYR A 415 6.79 32.89 9.62
N PRO A 416 7.31 33.50 10.70
CA PRO A 416 7.64 34.94 10.79
C PRO A 416 8.76 35.36 9.87
N HIS A 417 8.81 36.66 9.52
CA HIS A 417 9.81 37.21 8.61
C HIS A 417 11.24 37.20 9.16
N ASN A 418 11.39 37.01 10.45
CA ASN A 418 12.67 36.89 11.12
C ASN A 418 13.23 35.49 10.91
N LYS A 419 14.48 35.42 10.43
CA LYS A 419 15.18 34.15 10.32
C LYS A 419 15.34 33.53 11.70
N PRO A 420 15.22 32.20 11.83
CA PRO A 420 15.47 31.52 13.10
C PRO A 420 16.90 31.81 13.58
N LEU A 421 17.03 32.09 14.87
CA LEU A 421 18.33 32.35 15.51
C LEU A 421 19.22 31.10 15.51
N ASN A 422 18.59 29.93 15.64
CA ASN A 422 19.27 28.64 15.66
C ASN A 422 18.87 27.80 14.44
N PRO A 423 19.80 27.06 13.83
CA PRO A 423 19.47 26.09 12.78
C PRO A 423 18.70 24.91 13.39
N ALA A 424 17.81 24.32 12.60
CA ALA A 424 17.17 23.05 12.88
C ALA A 424 17.43 22.07 11.72
N GLY A 425 16.49 21.23 11.39
CA GLY A 425 16.66 20.19 10.37
C GLY A 425 17.29 18.94 10.98
N TYR A 426 16.76 18.56 12.15
CA TYR A 426 17.30 17.45 12.95
C TYR A 426 17.21 16.10 12.24
N PHE A 427 16.45 16.02 11.13
CA PHE A 427 16.26 14.81 10.32
C PHE A 427 16.46 15.07 8.81
N LYS A 428 17.11 16.18 8.44
CA LYS A 428 17.21 16.65 7.04
C LYS A 428 17.80 15.63 6.05
N ASP A 429 18.68 14.77 6.50
CA ASP A 429 19.34 13.73 5.69
C ASP A 429 18.45 12.50 5.45
N VAL A 430 17.36 12.36 6.16
CA VAL A 430 16.41 11.26 5.98
C VAL A 430 15.53 11.48 4.75
N PHE A 431 15.26 12.74 4.44
CA PHE A 431 14.24 13.10 3.44
C PHE A 431 14.89 13.69 2.19
N PRO A 432 14.48 13.28 0.97
CA PRO A 432 14.97 13.86 -0.27
C PRO A 432 14.77 15.39 -0.34
N GLU A 433 15.64 16.07 -1.07
CA GLU A 433 15.49 17.51 -1.32
C GLU A 433 14.10 17.84 -1.89
N GLY A 434 13.48 18.88 -1.38
CA GLY A 434 12.13 19.32 -1.81
C GLY A 434 10.96 18.60 -1.14
N VAL A 435 11.18 17.51 -0.41
CA VAL A 435 10.13 16.87 0.39
C VAL A 435 9.76 17.76 1.56
N ARG A 436 8.46 17.89 1.80
CA ARG A 436 7.89 18.60 2.94
C ARG A 436 6.84 17.70 3.59
N LEU A 437 7.03 17.36 4.86
CA LEU A 437 6.05 16.59 5.62
C LEU A 437 4.95 17.47 6.20
N GLY A 438 5.28 18.71 6.56
CA GLY A 438 4.32 19.73 6.95
C GLY A 438 3.66 20.36 5.72
N THR A 439 2.33 20.32 5.65
CA THR A 439 1.53 20.90 4.56
C THR A 439 0.29 21.62 5.12
N ASN A 440 -0.37 22.43 4.32
CA ASN A 440 -1.62 23.07 4.72
C ASN A 440 -2.62 23.17 3.58
N VAL A 441 -3.92 23.24 3.92
CA VAL A 441 -5.04 23.40 3.00
C VAL A 441 -5.98 24.49 3.52
N GLY A 442 -6.32 25.44 2.68
CA GLY A 442 -7.35 26.46 2.92
C GLY A 442 -8.53 26.32 1.96
N GLY A 443 -9.48 27.26 2.01
CA GLY A 443 -10.66 27.24 1.15
C GLY A 443 -11.62 26.09 1.52
N LEU A 444 -11.95 25.97 2.78
CA LEU A 444 -12.66 24.84 3.38
C LEU A 444 -14.18 25.00 3.26
N SER A 445 -14.74 24.66 2.08
CA SER A 445 -16.17 24.35 2.00
C SER A 445 -16.51 23.12 2.86
N LYS A 446 -17.78 22.85 3.11
CA LYS A 446 -18.23 21.65 3.82
C LYS A 446 -17.61 20.38 3.21
N GLU A 447 -17.74 20.22 1.90
CA GLU A 447 -17.28 19.06 1.16
C GLU A 447 -15.74 18.92 1.28
N ARG A 448 -15.02 20.03 1.03
CA ARG A 448 -13.55 20.02 1.09
C ARG A 448 -13.02 19.76 2.50
N PHE A 449 -13.68 20.31 3.53
CA PHE A 449 -13.31 20.05 4.92
C PHE A 449 -13.46 18.56 5.25
N ASN A 450 -14.61 17.96 4.93
CA ASN A 450 -14.88 16.56 5.17
C ASN A 450 -13.89 15.67 4.42
N GLU A 451 -13.64 15.94 3.13
CA GLU A 451 -12.69 15.21 2.30
C GLU A 451 -11.30 15.17 2.94
N VAL A 452 -10.73 16.34 3.27
CA VAL A 452 -9.34 16.40 3.75
C VAL A 452 -9.16 15.90 5.19
N ILE A 453 -10.20 16.01 6.06
CA ILE A 453 -10.16 15.40 7.40
C ILE A 453 -10.15 13.87 7.31
N LYS A 454 -11.03 13.31 6.48
CA LYS A 454 -11.08 11.86 6.26
C LYS A 454 -9.76 11.35 5.67
N ASP A 455 -9.20 12.05 4.66
CA ASP A 455 -7.89 11.71 4.11
C ASP A 455 -6.81 11.70 5.21
N ALA A 456 -6.71 12.74 6.02
CA ALA A 456 -5.71 12.85 7.06
C ALA A 456 -5.83 11.74 8.12
N LEU A 457 -7.05 11.41 8.55
CA LEU A 457 -7.30 10.34 9.51
C LEU A 457 -7.02 8.95 8.94
N SER A 458 -7.23 8.76 7.61
CA SER A 458 -6.93 7.50 6.92
C SER A 458 -5.44 7.31 6.61
N THR A 459 -4.68 8.40 6.44
CA THR A 459 -3.31 8.38 5.91
C THR A 459 -2.24 8.70 6.96
N LYS A 460 -2.52 8.48 8.23
CA LYS A 460 -1.58 8.65 9.36
C LYS A 460 -0.95 10.06 9.39
N LYS A 461 -1.77 11.12 9.40
CA LYS A 461 -1.31 12.51 9.53
C LYS A 461 -1.76 13.10 10.85
N ALA A 462 -0.89 13.87 11.53
CA ALA A 462 -1.33 14.77 12.58
C ALA A 462 -2.00 15.99 11.98
N ILE A 463 -2.96 16.59 12.71
CA ILE A 463 -3.81 17.65 12.20
C ILE A 463 -3.72 18.87 13.13
N GLY A 464 -3.54 20.05 12.56
CA GLY A 464 -3.68 21.35 13.20
C GLY A 464 -4.77 22.17 12.53
N LEU A 465 -5.38 23.06 13.28
CA LEU A 465 -6.42 23.98 12.81
C LEU A 465 -5.95 25.41 12.97
N SER A 466 -5.95 26.19 11.90
CA SER A 466 -5.86 27.64 11.96
C SER A 466 -7.27 28.21 12.01
N VAL A 467 -7.61 28.91 13.08
CA VAL A 467 -8.98 29.30 13.44
C VAL A 467 -9.07 30.78 13.78
N GLY A 468 -10.27 31.32 13.76
CA GLY A 468 -10.55 32.71 14.17
C GLY A 468 -10.90 33.66 13.03
N PRO A 469 -11.16 34.94 13.31
CA PRO A 469 -11.41 35.94 12.29
C PRO A 469 -10.17 36.10 11.37
N ILE A 470 -10.40 36.41 10.11
CA ILE A 470 -9.42 36.37 9.01
C ILE A 470 -8.09 37.13 9.30
N ARG A 471 -8.05 38.00 10.28
CA ARG A 471 -6.88 38.84 10.63
C ARG A 471 -6.22 38.55 11.98
N GLU A 472 -6.85 37.78 12.85
CA GLU A 472 -6.33 37.43 14.18
C GLU A 472 -6.49 35.91 14.37
N GLY A 473 -5.66 35.13 13.68
CA GLY A 473 -5.76 33.68 13.70
C GLY A 473 -5.11 33.06 14.93
N HIS A 474 -5.75 32.04 15.46
CA HIS A 474 -5.20 31.13 16.46
C HIS A 474 -4.90 29.78 15.79
N VAL A 475 -3.94 29.02 16.29
CA VAL A 475 -3.62 27.67 15.78
C VAL A 475 -3.70 26.69 16.94
N ILE A 476 -4.49 25.62 16.77
CA ILE A 476 -4.74 24.57 17.76
C ILE A 476 -4.51 23.20 17.14
N THR A 477 -4.36 22.17 17.97
CA THR A 477 -4.13 20.81 17.51
C THR A 477 -5.43 20.01 17.51
N MET A 478 -5.71 19.27 16.44
CA MET A 478 -6.87 18.38 16.34
C MET A 478 -6.42 16.92 16.41
N TRP A 479 -7.00 16.17 17.33
CA TRP A 479 -6.63 14.78 17.61
C TRP A 479 -7.64 13.74 17.13
N GLY A 480 -8.82 14.16 16.66
CA GLY A 480 -9.83 13.27 16.11
C GLY A 480 -11.10 13.97 15.73
N ALA A 481 -12.05 13.22 15.19
CA ALA A 481 -13.37 13.68 14.80
C ALA A 481 -14.47 12.65 15.07
N GLU A 482 -15.70 13.15 15.24
CA GLU A 482 -16.92 12.36 15.15
C GLU A 482 -17.64 12.69 13.84
N PHE A 483 -18.26 11.68 13.28
CA PHE A 483 -19.03 11.79 12.04
C PHE A 483 -20.50 11.50 12.31
N ASP A 484 -21.36 12.24 11.64
CA ASP A 484 -22.83 12.06 11.71
C ASP A 484 -23.30 10.85 10.89
N GLU A 485 -24.59 10.66 10.81
CA GLU A 485 -25.26 9.59 10.04
C GLU A 485 -24.96 9.63 8.53
N ASN A 486 -24.58 10.81 8.00
CA ASN A 486 -24.21 11.01 6.60
C ASN A 486 -22.70 10.86 6.37
N GLY A 487 -21.92 10.63 7.43
CA GLY A 487 -20.47 10.60 7.36
C GLY A 487 -19.82 11.98 7.28
N ASP A 488 -20.54 13.06 7.60
CA ASP A 488 -19.97 14.39 7.73
C ASP A 488 -19.43 14.62 9.14
N VAL A 489 -18.37 15.40 9.26
CA VAL A 489 -17.78 15.74 10.56
C VAL A 489 -18.80 16.53 11.38
N SER A 490 -19.21 15.98 12.50
CA SER A 490 -20.15 16.58 13.45
C SER A 490 -19.46 17.22 14.67
N HIS A 491 -18.35 16.63 15.12
CA HIS A 491 -17.54 17.14 16.23
C HIS A 491 -16.05 16.93 15.94
N ILE A 492 -15.23 17.75 16.59
CA ILE A 492 -13.77 17.63 16.59
C ILE A 492 -13.25 17.55 18.01
N TYR A 493 -12.12 16.87 18.18
CA TYR A 493 -11.38 16.76 19.43
C TYR A 493 -10.10 17.59 19.32
N VAL A 494 -9.97 18.62 20.15
CA VAL A 494 -8.88 19.59 20.04
C VAL A 494 -8.13 19.78 21.35
N ALA A 495 -6.82 19.96 21.28
CA ALA A 495 -5.98 20.51 22.34
C ALA A 495 -5.69 21.98 22.00
N ASP A 496 -6.11 22.88 22.89
CA ASP A 496 -5.92 24.32 22.75
C ASP A 496 -4.76 24.79 23.61
N ASN A 497 -3.74 25.35 22.98
CA ASN A 497 -2.54 25.83 23.64
C ASN A 497 -2.75 27.11 24.49
N ASN A 498 -4.01 27.53 24.74
CA ASN A 498 -4.43 28.58 25.63
C ASN A 498 -5.12 28.07 26.92
N ASP A 499 -5.39 26.78 27.05
CA ASP A 499 -6.14 26.15 28.16
C ASP A 499 -5.31 25.92 29.43
N ARG A 500 -4.58 26.90 29.84
CA ARG A 500 -3.62 26.80 30.95
C ARG A 500 -4.25 26.47 32.29
N ASP A 501 -3.51 25.73 33.12
CA ASP A 501 -3.87 25.40 34.49
C ASP A 501 -3.99 26.64 35.43
N THR A 502 -3.61 27.82 34.93
CA THR A 502 -3.79 29.09 35.68
C THR A 502 -5.25 29.50 35.82
N TYR A 503 -6.12 29.02 34.96
CA TYR A 503 -7.55 29.23 35.06
C TYR A 503 -8.21 28.02 35.71
N GLU A 504 -8.97 28.23 36.80
CA GLU A 504 -9.57 27.13 37.57
C GLU A 504 -10.46 26.21 36.72
N PHE A 505 -11.17 26.76 35.74
CA PHE A 505 -12.04 25.99 34.84
C PHE A 505 -11.30 25.21 33.74
N PHE A 506 -10.03 25.50 33.48
CA PHE A 506 -9.18 24.74 32.58
C PHE A 506 -8.20 23.79 33.26
N LYS A 507 -8.20 23.79 34.61
CA LYS A 507 -7.24 23.02 35.37
C LYS A 507 -7.29 21.52 35.02
N GLY A 508 -6.17 21.02 34.47
CA GLY A 508 -6.01 19.64 34.08
C GLY A 508 -6.72 19.26 32.76
N VAL A 509 -7.40 20.18 32.09
CA VAL A 509 -8.00 19.92 30.76
C VAL A 509 -6.90 19.69 29.74
N GLY A 510 -7.10 18.78 28.83
CA GLY A 510 -6.14 18.47 27.75
C GLY A 510 -6.78 18.29 26.40
N CYS A 511 -8.08 18.07 26.35
CA CYS A 511 -8.79 17.94 25.09
C CYS A 511 -10.25 18.40 25.24
N PHE A 512 -10.71 19.17 24.27
CA PHE A 512 -12.08 19.64 24.17
C PHE A 512 -12.81 18.91 23.04
N LYS A 513 -14.10 18.68 23.23
CA LYS A 513 -15.01 18.21 22.16
C LYS A 513 -15.87 19.37 21.73
N TYR A 514 -15.69 19.83 20.49
CA TYR A 514 -16.42 20.95 19.92
C TYR A 514 -17.30 20.52 18.73
N PRO A 515 -18.58 20.97 18.68
CA PRO A 515 -19.45 20.72 17.53
C PRO A 515 -19.01 21.53 16.33
N ILE A 516 -19.14 20.93 15.13
CA ILE A 516 -18.93 21.59 13.85
C ILE A 516 -20.26 22.12 13.31
N SER A 517 -20.21 23.30 12.72
CA SER A 517 -21.30 23.88 11.95
C SER A 517 -20.81 24.43 10.61
N TYR A 518 -21.73 24.54 9.64
CA TYR A 518 -21.45 25.06 8.31
C TYR A 518 -22.30 26.34 8.14
N GLU A 519 -21.68 27.49 8.43
CA GLU A 519 -22.36 28.76 8.53
C GLU A 519 -22.37 29.52 7.18
N LYS A 520 -23.53 29.91 6.72
CA LYS A 520 -23.67 30.73 5.53
C LYS A 520 -23.62 32.21 5.90
N TYR A 521 -22.65 32.92 5.33
CA TYR A 521 -22.48 34.36 5.57
C TYR A 521 -23.22 35.20 4.52
N PRO A 522 -23.47 36.49 4.80
CA PRO A 522 -24.25 37.38 3.90
C PRO A 522 -23.67 37.51 2.50
N GLU A 523 -22.37 37.38 2.33
CA GLU A 523 -21.70 37.39 1.02
C GLU A 523 -21.92 36.10 0.21
N GLY A 524 -22.67 35.13 0.75
CA GLY A 524 -23.05 33.90 0.08
C GLY A 524 -22.06 32.74 0.25
N ALA A 525 -20.89 32.96 0.85
CA ALA A 525 -19.94 31.91 1.15
C ALA A 525 -20.39 31.07 2.36
N THR A 526 -20.10 29.77 2.34
CA THR A 526 -20.29 28.86 3.48
C THR A 526 -18.95 28.57 4.10
N TYR A 527 -18.83 28.80 5.41
CA TYR A 527 -17.63 28.55 6.18
C TYR A 527 -17.82 27.37 7.12
N THR A 528 -16.79 26.57 7.27
CA THR A 528 -16.72 25.55 8.31
C THR A 528 -16.33 26.21 9.64
N CYS A 529 -17.12 26.01 10.67
CA CYS A 529 -16.95 26.63 11.97
C CYS A 529 -17.06 25.59 13.08
N TYR A 530 -16.50 25.90 14.25
CA TYR A 530 -16.80 25.20 15.49
C TYR A 530 -17.31 26.17 16.54
N LYS A 531 -17.88 25.64 17.63
CA LYS A 531 -18.35 26.43 18.77
C LYS A 531 -17.71 25.92 20.05
N GLU A 532 -17.18 26.85 20.85
CA GLU A 532 -16.59 26.53 22.16
C GLU A 532 -17.64 26.30 23.25
N GLY A 533 -18.89 26.66 22.98
CA GLY A 533 -20.00 26.48 23.91
C GLY A 533 -19.97 27.43 25.09
N TYR A 534 -19.27 28.56 25.02
CA TYR A 534 -19.28 29.58 26.06
C TYR A 534 -20.60 30.34 26.07
N ILE A 535 -21.47 30.01 27.00
CA ILE A 535 -22.88 30.46 27.05
C ILE A 535 -23.08 31.96 26.83
N PRO A 536 -22.31 32.87 27.46
CA PRO A 536 -22.49 34.30 27.23
C PRO A 536 -22.20 34.75 25.80
N TYR A 537 -21.32 34.06 25.07
CA TYR A 537 -20.81 34.48 23.76
C TYR A 537 -20.51 33.29 22.83
N ASP A 538 -21.42 32.34 22.75
CA ASP A 538 -21.24 31.14 21.90
C ASP A 538 -21.33 31.50 20.39
N ARG A 539 -20.26 32.11 19.86
CA ARG A 539 -20.15 32.49 18.45
C ARG A 539 -19.40 31.42 17.67
N PRO A 540 -19.82 31.17 16.41
CA PRO A 540 -19.07 30.30 15.53
C PRO A 540 -17.66 30.85 15.28
N ILE A 541 -16.65 29.99 15.42
CA ILE A 541 -15.25 30.28 15.13
C ILE A 541 -14.90 29.62 13.79
N VAL A 542 -14.49 30.42 12.82
CA VAL A 542 -14.17 29.93 11.47
C VAL A 542 -12.88 29.13 11.48
N ILE A 543 -12.88 27.96 10.84
CA ILE A 543 -11.69 27.19 10.51
C ILE A 543 -11.17 27.67 9.17
N ASN A 544 -10.06 28.41 9.18
CA ASN A 544 -9.50 29.04 7.97
C ASN A 544 -8.62 28.09 7.17
N ARG A 545 -7.85 27.23 7.87
CA ARG A 545 -6.93 26.27 7.29
C ARG A 545 -6.83 25.03 8.13
N LEU A 546 -6.50 23.93 7.48
CA LEU A 546 -6.00 22.72 8.09
C LEU A 546 -4.49 22.64 7.87
N VAL A 547 -3.78 22.24 8.89
CA VAL A 547 -2.34 21.98 8.88
C VAL A 547 -2.15 20.49 9.08
N PHE A 548 -1.27 19.87 8.29
CA PHE A 548 -0.99 18.43 8.37
C PHE A 548 0.49 18.19 8.59
N LEU A 549 0.80 17.11 9.30
CA LEU A 549 2.15 16.54 9.38
C LEU A 549 2.07 15.06 9.03
N ASP A 550 2.64 14.70 7.88
CA ASP A 550 2.72 13.32 7.41
C ASP A 550 3.74 12.51 8.23
N SER A 551 3.47 11.24 8.47
CA SER A 551 4.37 10.36 9.21
C SER A 551 5.76 10.23 8.57
N GLY A 552 5.85 10.29 7.25
CA GLY A 552 7.11 10.17 6.50
C GLY A 552 7.71 8.76 6.51
N GLU A 553 6.96 7.75 6.94
CA GLU A 553 7.43 6.38 7.16
C GLU A 553 8.17 5.79 5.96
N LYS A 554 7.67 6.00 4.74
CA LYS A 554 8.31 5.50 3.51
C LYS A 554 9.75 6.02 3.32
N TYR A 555 10.03 7.25 3.73
CA TYR A 555 11.36 7.85 3.60
C TYR A 555 12.32 7.29 4.66
N TRP A 556 11.82 7.04 5.88
CA TRP A 556 12.57 6.37 6.92
C TRP A 556 13.01 4.97 6.48
N LYS A 557 12.07 4.18 5.95
CA LYS A 557 12.37 2.85 5.42
C LYS A 557 13.43 2.91 4.33
N GLN A 558 13.27 3.82 3.37
CA GLN A 558 14.25 4.03 2.29
C GLN A 558 15.62 4.44 2.82
N TYR A 559 15.69 5.38 3.77
CA TYR A 559 16.94 5.86 4.35
C TYR A 559 17.70 4.78 5.13
N LEU A 560 16.97 3.95 5.88
CA LEU A 560 17.54 2.88 6.69
C LEU A 560 17.76 1.57 5.92
N GLY A 561 17.29 1.49 4.66
CA GLY A 561 17.40 0.29 3.84
C GLY A 561 16.57 -0.89 4.38
N ILE A 562 15.43 -0.60 4.97
CA ILE A 562 14.48 -1.59 5.54
C ILE A 562 13.14 -1.53 4.80
N GLU A 563 12.49 -2.67 4.68
CA GLU A 563 11.18 -2.81 4.01
C GLU A 563 10.00 -2.43 4.93
#